data_3fae5e848dd15ee9dd4555cd33bcfc7b
#
_entry.id   3fae5e848dd15ee9dd4555cd33bcfc7b
#
_cell.length_a   1.000
_cell.length_b   1.000
_cell.length_c   1.000
_cell.angle_alpha   90.00
_cell.angle_beta   90.00
_cell.angle_gamma   90.00
#
_symmetry.space_group_name_H-M   'P 1'
#
loop_
_entity.id
_entity.type
_entity.pdbx_description
1 polymer ?
#
loop_
_entity_poly.entity_id
_entity_poly.type
_entity_poly.pdbx_seq_one_letter_code
_entity_poly.pdbx_strand_id
1 'polypeptide(L)'
;MKHGIHLTKTEIAVLALAVLFAVGMFLYRAGRTGDGAWQVTTQKNAGQEETITAVNVNTATVEELIGVEGIGPTLAERIVEYREEHGPFQSVEELDNVKGIGPSLIENIRFLVCVEDEQ
;
A
#
# COMPACT_ATOMS: atom_id res chain seq x y z
N MET A 1 -56.70 -38.99 -9.70
CA MET A 1 -57.41 -37.71 -9.70
C MET A 1 -56.46 -36.67 -10.30
N LYS A 2 -56.69 -36.32 -11.56
CA LYS A 2 -55.88 -35.28 -12.23
C LYS A 2 -56.60 -33.95 -11.97
N HIS A 3 -56.11 -33.21 -11.00
CA HIS A 3 -56.54 -31.83 -10.82
C HIS A 3 -55.83 -30.98 -11.91
N GLY A 4 -56.52 -30.79 -13.01
CA GLY A 4 -56.08 -29.83 -14.02
C GLY A 4 -56.21 -28.43 -13.41
N ILE A 5 -55.06 -27.83 -13.13
CA ILE A 5 -55.01 -26.45 -12.71
C ILE A 5 -55.30 -25.60 -13.97
N HIS A 6 -56.53 -25.16 -14.09
CA HIS A 6 -56.93 -24.22 -15.13
C HIS A 6 -56.50 -22.81 -14.69
N LEU A 7 -55.24 -22.45 -14.97
CA LEU A 7 -54.78 -21.10 -14.77
C LEU A 7 -55.45 -20.18 -15.77
N THR A 8 -56.06 -19.12 -15.31
CA THR A 8 -56.64 -18.08 -16.15
C THR A 8 -55.50 -17.27 -16.80
N LYS A 9 -55.81 -16.65 -17.94
CA LYS A 9 -54.81 -15.80 -18.67
C LYS A 9 -54.20 -14.72 -17.76
N THR A 10 -54.98 -14.24 -16.80
CA THR A 10 -54.53 -13.24 -15.82
C THR A 10 -53.57 -13.81 -14.80
N GLU A 11 -53.76 -15.04 -14.34
CA GLU A 11 -52.83 -15.69 -13.41
C GLU A 11 -51.52 -16.04 -14.06
N ILE A 12 -51.54 -16.45 -15.34
CA ILE A 12 -50.33 -16.72 -16.12
C ILE A 12 -49.53 -15.39 -16.29
N ALA A 13 -50.21 -14.28 -16.56
CA ALA A 13 -49.54 -12.98 -16.69
C ALA A 13 -48.89 -12.51 -15.38
N VAL A 14 -49.56 -12.73 -14.24
CA VAL A 14 -49.02 -12.37 -12.93
C VAL A 14 -47.80 -13.23 -12.58
N LEU A 15 -47.88 -14.53 -12.84
CA LEU A 15 -46.75 -15.44 -12.60
C LEU A 15 -45.57 -15.11 -13.51
N ALA A 16 -45.80 -14.79 -14.79
CA ALA A 16 -44.75 -14.38 -15.72
C ALA A 16 -44.04 -13.08 -15.24
N LEU A 17 -44.85 -12.12 -14.75
CA LEU A 17 -44.35 -10.84 -14.23
C LEU A 17 -43.52 -11.06 -12.94
N ALA A 18 -43.96 -11.96 -12.05
CA ALA A 18 -43.27 -12.32 -10.85
C ALA A 18 -41.91 -13.02 -11.15
N VAL A 19 -41.88 -13.91 -12.15
CA VAL A 19 -40.66 -14.56 -12.60
C VAL A 19 -39.68 -13.56 -13.20
N LEU A 20 -40.16 -12.63 -14.05
CA LEU A 20 -39.34 -11.59 -14.65
C LEU A 20 -38.76 -10.66 -13.56
N PHE A 21 -39.56 -10.33 -12.55
CA PHE A 21 -39.10 -9.52 -11.42
C PHE A 21 -38.06 -10.27 -10.57
N ALA A 22 -38.29 -11.54 -10.30
CA ALA A 22 -37.32 -12.39 -9.55
C ALA A 22 -36.00 -12.55 -10.32
N VAL A 23 -36.06 -12.78 -11.64
CA VAL A 23 -34.86 -12.86 -12.50
C VAL A 23 -34.15 -11.53 -12.56
N GLY A 24 -34.88 -10.42 -12.73
CA GLY A 24 -34.31 -9.08 -12.72
C GLY A 24 -33.64 -8.75 -11.37
N MET A 25 -34.28 -9.09 -10.27
CA MET A 25 -33.71 -8.90 -8.93
C MET A 25 -32.51 -9.83 -8.69
N PHE A 26 -32.54 -11.05 -9.22
CA PHE A 26 -31.40 -11.98 -9.14
C PHE A 26 -30.21 -11.46 -9.95
N LEU A 27 -30.44 -10.99 -11.19
CA LEU A 27 -29.39 -10.40 -12.01
C LEU A 27 -28.86 -9.08 -11.43
N TYR A 28 -29.75 -8.26 -10.84
CA TYR A 28 -29.35 -7.06 -10.14
C TYR A 28 -28.47 -7.37 -8.92
N ARG A 29 -28.80 -8.44 -8.19
CA ARG A 29 -28.03 -8.89 -7.04
C ARG A 29 -26.74 -9.59 -7.45
N ALA A 30 -26.75 -10.35 -8.54
CA ALA A 30 -25.55 -10.98 -9.11
C ALA A 30 -24.59 -9.97 -9.72
N GLY A 31 -25.12 -8.88 -10.32
CA GLY A 31 -24.30 -7.75 -10.79
C GLY A 31 -23.75 -6.88 -9.66
N ARG A 32 -24.20 -7.08 -8.41
CA ARG A 32 -23.77 -6.35 -7.21
C ARG A 32 -22.93 -7.21 -6.25
N THR A 33 -22.64 -8.45 -6.58
CA THR A 33 -21.45 -9.08 -6.10
C THR A 33 -20.29 -8.37 -6.79
N GLY A 34 -20.15 -7.07 -6.45
CA GLY A 34 -18.88 -6.43 -6.60
C GLY A 34 -17.91 -7.35 -5.91
N ASP A 35 -17.04 -7.87 -6.72
CA ASP A 35 -15.91 -8.66 -6.32
C ASP A 35 -15.21 -7.92 -5.19
N GLY A 36 -15.66 -8.23 -3.95
CA GLY A 36 -14.81 -8.09 -2.78
C GLY A 36 -13.71 -9.14 -2.86
N ALA A 37 -13.33 -9.56 -4.05
CA ALA A 37 -12.02 -10.05 -4.31
C ALA A 37 -11.12 -8.87 -3.99
N TRP A 38 -10.62 -8.85 -2.73
CA TRP A 38 -9.37 -8.23 -2.39
C TRP A 38 -8.41 -8.60 -3.52
N GLN A 39 -8.51 -7.81 -4.57
CA GLN A 39 -7.45 -7.70 -5.53
C GLN A 39 -6.32 -7.13 -4.70
N VAL A 40 -5.42 -8.01 -4.27
CA VAL A 40 -4.03 -7.62 -4.19
C VAL A 40 -3.74 -7.09 -5.59
N THR A 41 -4.01 -5.82 -5.80
CA THR A 41 -3.48 -5.09 -6.92
C THR A 41 -1.99 -5.04 -6.62
N THR A 42 -1.32 -6.14 -6.94
CA THR A 42 0.04 -6.03 -7.36
C THR A 42 -0.07 -5.18 -8.61
N GLN A 43 -0.13 -3.87 -8.45
CA GLN A 43 0.26 -2.96 -9.51
C GLN A 43 1.74 -3.27 -9.72
N LYS A 44 1.98 -4.30 -10.49
CA LYS A 44 3.21 -4.43 -11.22
C LYS A 44 3.17 -3.28 -12.20
N ASN A 45 3.62 -2.12 -11.75
CA ASN A 45 4.01 -1.03 -12.61
C ASN A 45 5.10 -1.60 -13.52
N ALA A 46 4.63 -2.14 -14.66
CA ALA A 46 5.52 -2.50 -15.74
C ALA A 46 6.21 -1.21 -16.19
N GLY A 47 7.44 -1.01 -15.76
CA GLY A 47 8.27 0.13 -16.16
C GLY A 47 8.89 0.96 -15.05
N GLN A 48 8.63 0.68 -13.77
CA GLN A 48 9.53 1.12 -12.73
C GLN A 48 10.51 -0.04 -12.47
N GLU A 49 11.70 0.07 -13.10
CA GLU A 49 12.89 -0.43 -12.42
C GLU A 49 12.73 0.07 -10.99
N GLU A 50 12.75 -0.85 -10.01
CA GLU A 50 13.01 -0.48 -8.64
C GLU A 50 14.42 0.09 -8.63
N THR A 51 14.55 1.34 -9.02
CA THR A 51 15.65 2.16 -8.59
C THR A 51 15.50 2.15 -7.08
N ILE A 52 16.36 1.41 -6.41
CA ILE A 52 16.55 1.55 -4.97
C ILE A 52 17.03 3.00 -4.83
N THR A 53 16.07 3.91 -4.67
CA THR A 53 16.38 5.31 -4.44
C THR A 53 16.90 5.36 -3.03
N ALA A 54 18.22 5.50 -2.89
CA ALA A 54 18.85 5.63 -1.60
C ALA A 54 18.24 6.85 -0.88
N VAL A 55 17.92 6.67 0.39
CA VAL A 55 17.30 7.71 1.21
C VAL A 55 18.38 8.74 1.59
N ASN A 56 18.17 10.00 1.23
CA ASN A 56 19.11 11.07 1.57
C ASN A 56 18.97 11.45 3.05
N VAL A 57 19.97 11.15 3.86
CA VAL A 57 19.95 11.40 5.32
C VAL A 57 19.90 12.89 5.67
N ASN A 58 20.31 13.78 4.77
CA ASN A 58 20.30 15.22 4.99
C ASN A 58 18.90 15.83 4.80
N THR A 59 18.08 15.27 3.93
CA THR A 59 16.77 15.82 3.56
C THR A 59 15.59 14.96 4.00
N ALA A 60 15.83 13.66 4.23
CA ALA A 60 14.78 12.72 4.60
C ALA A 60 14.03 13.10 5.87
N THR A 61 12.73 12.82 5.87
CA THR A 61 11.88 12.90 7.07
C THR A 61 12.15 11.73 8.01
N VAL A 62 11.65 11.84 9.25
CA VAL A 62 11.75 10.73 10.23
C VAL A 62 11.08 9.47 9.67
N GLU A 63 9.92 9.61 9.02
CA GLU A 63 9.17 8.50 8.43
C GLU A 63 9.94 7.81 7.31
N GLU A 64 10.62 8.56 6.45
CA GLU A 64 11.44 8.01 5.37
C GLU A 64 12.66 7.27 5.92
N LEU A 65 13.28 7.80 6.96
CA LEU A 65 14.40 7.14 7.64
C LEU A 65 13.97 5.83 8.33
N ILE A 66 12.78 5.79 8.93
CA ILE A 66 12.22 4.55 9.51
C ILE A 66 12.00 3.48 8.43
N GLY A 67 11.74 3.89 7.19
CA GLY A 67 11.62 2.99 6.05
C GLY A 67 12.92 2.26 5.69
N VAL A 68 14.07 2.74 6.16
CA VAL A 68 15.38 2.10 5.93
C VAL A 68 15.54 0.93 6.90
N GLU A 69 15.80 -0.26 6.38
CA GLU A 69 16.02 -1.45 7.20
C GLU A 69 17.19 -1.24 8.17
N GLY A 70 16.92 -1.42 9.46
CA GLY A 70 17.88 -1.21 10.54
C GLY A 70 17.79 0.16 11.21
N ILE A 71 17.05 1.12 10.68
CA ILE A 71 16.79 2.41 11.31
C ILE A 71 15.40 2.38 11.94
N GLY A 72 15.36 2.33 13.27
CA GLY A 72 14.11 2.44 14.02
C GLY A 72 13.74 3.90 14.32
N PRO A 73 12.53 4.15 14.91
CA PRO A 73 12.05 5.49 15.22
C PRO A 73 13.05 6.32 16.03
N THR A 74 13.62 5.73 17.07
CA THR A 74 14.60 6.41 17.95
C THR A 74 15.89 6.80 17.23
N LEU A 75 16.34 5.98 16.26
CA LEU A 75 17.53 6.31 15.47
C LEU A 75 17.23 7.37 14.42
N ALA A 76 16.07 7.29 13.80
CA ALA A 76 15.61 8.29 12.83
C ALA A 76 15.50 9.68 13.46
N GLU A 77 14.88 9.79 14.65
CA GLU A 77 14.81 11.03 15.41
C GLU A 77 16.21 11.59 15.73
N ARG A 78 17.13 10.74 16.18
CA ARG A 78 18.50 11.15 16.50
C ARG A 78 19.30 11.59 15.27
N ILE A 79 19.06 11.01 14.11
CA ILE A 79 19.70 11.44 12.85
C ILE A 79 19.24 12.87 12.52
N VAL A 80 17.94 13.12 12.62
CA VAL A 80 17.37 14.46 12.36
C VAL A 80 17.90 15.48 13.38
N GLU A 81 17.87 15.14 14.67
CA GLU A 81 18.38 15.99 15.75
C GLU A 81 19.88 16.30 15.54
N TYR A 82 20.69 15.31 15.19
CA TYR A 82 22.11 15.48 14.95
C TYR A 82 22.38 16.48 13.80
N ARG A 83 21.67 16.34 12.66
CA ARG A 83 21.85 17.25 11.52
C ARG A 83 21.37 18.67 11.81
N GLU A 84 20.38 18.85 12.68
CA GLU A 84 19.89 20.16 13.11
C GLU A 84 20.88 20.86 14.05
N GLU A 85 21.58 20.10 14.90
CA GLU A 85 22.55 20.65 15.86
C GLU A 85 23.95 20.84 15.25
N HIS A 86 24.41 19.93 14.40
CA HIS A 86 25.79 19.88 13.90
C HIS A 86 25.91 20.25 12.41
N GLY A 87 24.76 20.36 11.70
CA GLY A 87 24.73 20.57 10.27
C GLY A 87 24.62 19.26 9.47
N PRO A 88 24.54 19.37 8.13
CA PRO A 88 24.36 18.21 7.27
C PRO A 88 25.56 17.26 7.34
N PHE A 89 25.30 15.97 7.20
CA PHE A 89 26.31 14.94 7.10
C PHE A 89 27.11 15.10 5.80
N GLN A 90 28.42 14.98 5.86
CA GLN A 90 29.28 15.05 4.69
C GLN A 90 29.52 13.67 4.07
N SER A 91 29.35 12.62 4.84
CA SER A 91 29.47 11.24 4.39
C SER A 91 28.57 10.32 5.20
N VAL A 92 28.29 9.11 4.65
CA VAL A 92 27.48 8.08 5.35
C VAL A 92 28.21 7.61 6.62
N GLU A 93 29.54 7.65 6.62
CA GLU A 93 30.37 7.24 7.77
C GLU A 93 30.20 8.17 8.98
N GLU A 94 29.81 9.44 8.76
CA GLU A 94 29.53 10.38 9.85
C GLU A 94 28.31 10.02 10.69
N LEU A 95 27.46 9.12 10.20
CA LEU A 95 26.36 8.56 10.99
C LEU A 95 26.86 7.83 12.26
N ASP A 96 28.13 7.42 12.32
CA ASP A 96 28.73 6.85 13.51
C ASP A 96 28.76 7.83 14.71
N ASN A 97 28.69 9.13 14.44
CA ASN A 97 28.57 10.17 15.48
C ASN A 97 27.19 10.19 16.13
N VAL A 98 26.19 9.58 15.50
CA VAL A 98 24.82 9.53 16.04
C VAL A 98 24.75 8.41 17.09
N LYS A 99 24.34 8.75 18.29
CA LYS A 99 24.24 7.79 19.40
C LYS A 99 23.31 6.61 19.04
N GLY A 100 23.90 5.42 19.00
CA GLY A 100 23.20 4.17 18.71
C GLY A 100 23.36 3.68 17.27
N ILE A 101 24.04 4.44 16.43
CA ILE A 101 24.52 3.99 15.12
C ILE A 101 25.98 3.60 15.28
N GLY A 102 26.29 2.40 14.84
CA GLY A 102 27.67 1.89 14.88
C GLY A 102 28.11 1.39 13.51
N PRO A 103 29.40 1.03 13.36
CA PRO A 103 29.97 0.63 12.08
C PRO A 103 29.21 -0.52 11.40
N SER A 104 28.76 -1.49 12.19
CA SER A 104 27.99 -2.64 11.66
C SER A 104 26.65 -2.23 11.06
N LEU A 105 25.97 -1.23 11.64
CA LEU A 105 24.72 -0.72 11.09
C LEU A 105 25.01 0.09 9.82
N ILE A 106 26.01 0.93 9.83
CA ILE A 106 26.44 1.73 8.67
C ILE A 106 26.74 0.81 7.48
N GLU A 107 27.45 -0.28 7.69
CA GLU A 107 27.76 -1.26 6.64
C GLU A 107 26.49 -1.87 6.03
N ASN A 108 25.47 -2.12 6.84
CA ASN A 108 24.19 -2.68 6.38
C ASN A 108 23.36 -1.66 5.60
N ILE A 109 23.37 -0.39 6.00
CA ILE A 109 22.52 0.63 5.41
C ILE A 109 23.21 1.45 4.29
N ARG A 110 24.53 1.33 4.12
CA ARG A 110 25.32 2.14 3.18
C ARG A 110 24.83 2.13 1.73
N PHE A 111 24.11 1.08 1.32
CA PHE A 111 23.49 0.98 0.00
C PHE A 111 22.05 1.49 -0.06
N LEU A 112 21.46 1.77 1.11
CA LEU A 112 20.09 2.21 1.28
C LEU A 112 20.00 3.70 1.57
N VAL A 113 21.11 4.34 1.93
CA VAL A 113 21.19 5.77 2.27
C VAL A 113 22.25 6.48 1.43
N CYS A 114 22.05 7.75 1.21
CA CYS A 114 23.05 8.62 0.59
C CYS A 114 23.14 9.95 1.35
N VAL A 115 24.19 10.68 1.08
CA VAL A 115 24.38 12.07 1.49
C VAL A 115 24.50 12.91 0.22
N GLU A 116 23.49 13.72 -0.05
CA GLU A 116 23.52 14.69 -1.14
C GLU A 116 23.23 16.05 -0.54
N ASP A 117 24.06 17.03 -0.87
CA ASP A 117 23.82 18.43 -0.56
C ASP A 117 22.95 18.99 -1.68
N GLU A 118 21.77 19.51 -1.35
CA GLU A 118 21.01 20.33 -2.30
C GLU A 118 21.82 21.62 -2.57
N GLN A 119 22.43 21.67 -3.76
CA GLN A 119 23.06 22.89 -4.27
C GLN A 119 22.01 23.81 -4.88
#